data_eb68156bd629b33791e2d516a746dc66
#
_entry.id   eb68156bd629b33791e2d516a746dc66
#
_cell.length_a   1.000
_cell.length_b   1.000
_cell.length_c   1.000
_cell.angle_alpha   90.00
_cell.angle_beta   90.00
_cell.angle_gamma   90.00
#
_symmetry.space_group_name_H-M   'P 1'
#
loop_
_entity.id
_entity.type
_entity.pdbx_description
1 polymer ?
#
loop_
_entity_poly.entity_id
_entity_poly.type
_entity_poly.pdbx_seq_one_letter_code
_entity_poly.pdbx_strand_id
1 'polypeptide(L)'
;MTAAVIEETPAPMSIVLGCIADDFTGATDLANTLVKNGMRTVQVNGVPSGASLKDLGDAEAVVVALKSRTCPVHEAVTESLAALAWLKGLGTRQIFFKYCSTFDSTDIGNIGPVADALLDALDADFAIACPAFPTTGRTIYKGYLF
;
A
#
# COMPACT_ATOMS: atom_id res chain seq x y z
N MET A 1 20.24 44.62 17.15
CA MET A 1 19.32 44.07 16.14
C MET A 1 19.16 42.59 16.39
N THR A 2 18.03 42.20 16.92
CA THR A 2 17.72 40.76 17.26
C THR A 2 17.05 40.14 16.03
N ALA A 3 17.71 39.17 15.40
CA ALA A 3 17.11 38.43 14.30
C ALA A 3 16.06 37.50 14.91
N ALA A 4 14.79 37.67 14.52
CA ALA A 4 13.74 36.72 14.82
C ALA A 4 13.93 35.49 13.93
N VAL A 5 14.16 34.34 14.54
CA VAL A 5 14.08 33.05 13.87
C VAL A 5 12.60 32.77 13.62
N ILE A 6 12.18 32.74 12.37
CA ILE A 6 10.86 32.26 12.01
C ILE A 6 10.94 30.72 12.11
N GLU A 7 10.35 30.14 13.17
CA GLU A 7 10.08 28.73 13.21
C GLU A 7 9.08 28.42 12.09
N GLU A 8 9.54 27.80 11.02
CA GLU A 8 8.65 27.22 10.01
C GLU A 8 7.78 26.19 10.71
N THR A 9 6.49 26.45 10.79
CA THR A 9 5.51 25.45 11.24
C THR A 9 5.63 24.27 10.28
N PRO A 10 5.98 23.07 10.75
CA PRO A 10 6.10 21.91 9.85
C PRO A 10 4.76 21.73 9.14
N ALA A 11 4.83 21.52 7.82
CA ALA A 11 3.64 21.21 7.02
C ALA A 11 2.84 20.07 7.68
N PRO A 12 1.51 20.11 7.66
CA PRO A 12 0.72 19.06 8.29
C PRO A 12 1.16 17.71 7.75
N MET A 13 1.53 16.79 8.66
CA MET A 13 1.99 15.45 8.33
C MET A 13 0.89 14.75 7.54
N SER A 14 1.14 14.45 6.28
CA SER A 14 0.23 13.73 5.41
C SER A 14 0.91 12.48 4.88
N ILE A 15 0.26 11.35 5.06
CA ILE A 15 0.68 10.12 4.39
C ILE A 15 0.39 10.30 2.89
N VAL A 16 1.45 10.28 2.08
CA VAL A 16 1.33 10.44 0.63
C VAL A 16 0.88 9.13 0.00
N LEU A 17 1.45 8.00 0.45
CA LEU A 17 1.23 6.69 -0.11
C LEU A 17 0.77 5.69 0.95
N GLY A 18 -0.42 5.12 0.77
CA GLY A 18 -0.92 3.98 1.52
C GLY A 18 -0.82 2.71 0.71
N CYS A 19 -0.19 1.69 1.27
CA CYS A 19 0.00 0.41 0.61
C CYS A 19 -0.75 -0.69 1.36
N ILE A 20 -1.41 -1.56 0.61
CA ILE A 20 -2.06 -2.77 1.11
C ILE A 20 -1.33 -3.95 0.48
N ALA A 21 -0.64 -4.75 1.29
CA ALA A 21 0.12 -5.88 0.80
C ALA A 21 -0.55 -7.20 1.19
N ASP A 22 -0.66 -8.12 0.24
CA ASP A 22 -1.34 -9.40 0.42
C ASP A 22 -0.54 -10.42 1.24
N ASP A 23 0.76 -10.15 1.49
CA ASP A 23 1.61 -10.95 2.36
C ASP A 23 2.71 -10.12 3.05
N PHE A 24 3.30 -10.68 4.12
CA PHE A 24 4.33 -9.99 4.90
C PHE A 24 5.65 -9.81 4.17
N THR A 25 6.06 -10.78 3.34
CA THR A 25 7.29 -10.69 2.56
C THR A 25 7.18 -9.57 1.54
N GLY A 26 6.09 -9.52 0.78
CA GLY A 26 5.83 -8.46 -0.19
C GLY A 26 5.70 -7.09 0.46
N ALA A 27 5.11 -7.00 1.65
CA ALA A 27 5.04 -5.77 2.44
C ALA A 27 6.44 -5.26 2.79
N THR A 28 7.30 -6.14 3.30
CA THR A 28 8.67 -5.80 3.70
C THR A 28 9.52 -5.41 2.48
N ASP A 29 9.39 -6.12 1.37
CA ASP A 29 10.10 -5.79 0.12
C ASP A 29 9.70 -4.40 -0.40
N LEU A 30 8.40 -4.08 -0.36
CA LEU A 30 7.89 -2.78 -0.76
C LEU A 30 8.39 -1.69 0.18
N ALA A 31 8.24 -1.86 1.50
CA ALA A 31 8.69 -0.89 2.49
C ALA A 31 10.19 -0.60 2.34
N ASN A 32 11.02 -1.64 2.19
CA ASN A 32 12.45 -1.50 1.96
C ASN A 32 12.76 -0.76 0.64
N THR A 33 12.01 -1.03 -0.43
CA THR A 33 12.16 -0.34 -1.71
C THR A 33 11.84 1.15 -1.57
N LEU A 34 10.76 1.51 -0.88
CA LEU A 34 10.38 2.90 -0.64
C LEU A 34 11.43 3.63 0.19
N VAL A 35 11.93 3.00 1.27
CA VAL A 35 13.00 3.58 2.10
C VAL A 35 14.29 3.79 1.31
N LYS A 36 14.72 2.80 0.51
CA LYS A 36 15.91 2.92 -0.35
C LYS A 36 15.81 4.06 -1.37
N ASN A 37 14.60 4.43 -1.75
CA ASN A 37 14.33 5.55 -2.66
C ASN A 37 13.98 6.85 -1.92
N GLY A 38 14.25 6.93 -0.62
CA GLY A 38 14.19 8.16 0.16
C GLY A 38 12.83 8.47 0.81
N MET A 39 11.86 7.56 0.75
CA MET A 39 10.55 7.75 1.34
C MET A 39 10.50 7.18 2.77
N ARG A 40 10.23 8.01 3.77
CA ARG A 40 10.07 7.56 5.15
C ARG A 40 8.84 6.66 5.26
N THR A 41 9.07 5.40 5.55
CA THR A 41 8.03 4.36 5.43
C THR A 41 7.89 3.58 6.73
N VAL A 42 6.66 3.38 7.16
CA VAL A 42 6.29 2.52 8.29
C VAL A 42 5.51 1.32 7.76
N GLN A 43 5.86 0.13 8.22
CA GLN A 43 5.06 -1.09 8.02
C GLN A 43 4.29 -1.42 9.28
N VAL A 44 3.02 -1.74 9.12
CA VAL A 44 2.14 -2.26 10.18
C VAL A 44 1.64 -3.65 9.80
N ASN A 45 1.53 -4.55 10.76
CA ASN A 45 1.05 -5.91 10.53
C ASN A 45 -0.43 -6.02 10.91
N GLY A 46 -1.25 -6.34 9.94
CA GLY A 46 -2.72 -6.28 10.05
C GLY A 46 -3.24 -4.83 10.09
N VAL A 47 -4.53 -4.68 10.18
CA VAL A 47 -5.20 -3.37 10.29
C VAL A 47 -5.15 -2.91 11.76
N PRO A 48 -4.49 -1.79 12.07
CA PRO A 48 -4.39 -1.33 13.44
C PRO A 48 -5.75 -0.92 14.02
N SER A 49 -6.06 -1.38 15.22
CA SER A 49 -7.19 -0.89 15.99
C SER A 49 -6.75 0.35 16.78
N GLY A 50 -7.14 1.53 16.30
CA GLY A 50 -6.95 2.78 17.05
C GLY A 50 -5.60 3.47 16.91
N ALA A 51 -4.74 3.07 15.97
CA ALA A 51 -3.51 3.81 15.67
C ALA A 51 -3.84 5.16 15.01
N SER A 52 -3.19 6.22 15.46
CA SER A 52 -3.35 7.58 14.94
C SER A 52 -2.13 8.00 14.12
N LEU A 53 -2.23 9.12 13.39
CA LEU A 53 -1.09 9.72 12.68
C LEU A 53 0.12 9.97 13.60
N LYS A 54 -0.11 10.25 14.89
CA LYS A 54 0.98 10.49 15.86
C LYS A 54 1.84 9.26 16.10
N ASP A 55 1.27 8.06 15.96
CA ASP A 55 1.98 6.79 16.16
C ASP A 55 2.89 6.44 14.97
N LEU A 56 2.67 7.10 13.82
CA LEU A 56 3.42 6.90 12.59
C LEU A 56 4.61 7.87 12.43
N GLY A 57 4.81 8.78 13.40
CA GLY A 57 5.91 9.75 13.36
C GLY A 57 5.82 10.65 12.11
N ASP A 58 6.94 10.77 11.39
CA ASP A 58 7.08 11.58 10.19
C ASP A 58 6.98 10.76 8.89
N ALA A 59 6.30 9.61 8.93
CA ALA A 59 6.14 8.74 7.76
C ALA A 59 5.42 9.43 6.61
N GLU A 60 5.89 9.16 5.40
CA GLU A 60 5.30 9.60 4.13
C GLU A 60 4.55 8.46 3.45
N ALA A 61 4.94 7.22 3.76
CA ALA A 61 4.25 6.02 3.29
C ALA A 61 3.95 5.06 4.45
N VAL A 62 2.83 4.37 4.33
CA VAL A 62 2.43 3.31 5.26
C VAL A 62 2.11 2.04 4.48
N VAL A 63 2.70 0.92 4.89
CA VAL A 63 2.45 -0.39 4.30
C VAL A 63 1.70 -1.25 5.30
N VAL A 64 0.46 -1.59 5.00
CA VAL A 64 -0.35 -2.53 5.77
C VAL A 64 -0.10 -3.93 5.23
N ALA A 65 0.53 -4.78 6.05
CA ALA A 65 0.83 -6.16 5.70
C ALA A 65 -0.32 -7.08 6.13
N LEU A 66 -1.01 -7.67 5.18
CA LEU A 66 -2.08 -8.65 5.40
C LEU A 66 -1.58 -10.08 5.15
N LYS A 67 -2.46 -11.06 5.39
CA LYS A 67 -2.27 -12.47 4.99
C LYS A 67 -3.39 -12.90 4.03
N SER A 68 -3.73 -12.04 3.09
CA SER A 68 -4.92 -12.20 2.25
C SER A 68 -4.67 -12.96 0.94
N ARG A 69 -3.43 -13.34 0.63
CA ARG A 69 -3.09 -14.01 -0.64
C ARG A 69 -3.83 -15.33 -0.85
N THR A 70 -3.95 -16.15 0.20
CA THR A 70 -4.44 -17.53 0.12
C THR A 70 -5.64 -17.82 1.03
N CYS A 71 -6.19 -16.80 1.70
CA CYS A 71 -7.41 -16.95 2.47
C CYS A 71 -8.65 -16.96 1.54
N PRO A 72 -9.84 -17.30 2.04
CA PRO A 72 -11.07 -17.16 1.28
C PRO A 72 -11.27 -15.75 0.73
N VAL A 73 -11.80 -15.63 -0.50
CA VAL A 73 -11.95 -14.35 -1.22
C VAL A 73 -12.67 -13.30 -0.37
N HIS A 74 -13.74 -13.68 0.33
CA HIS A 74 -14.51 -12.73 1.14
C HIS A 74 -13.69 -12.16 2.32
N GLU A 75 -12.79 -12.96 2.90
CA GLU A 75 -11.87 -12.49 3.94
C GLU A 75 -10.84 -11.54 3.36
N ALA A 76 -10.25 -11.89 2.21
CA ALA A 76 -9.28 -11.03 1.52
C ALA A 76 -9.87 -9.66 1.19
N VAL A 77 -11.08 -9.60 0.67
CA VAL A 77 -11.80 -8.36 0.36
C VAL A 77 -12.10 -7.58 1.64
N THR A 78 -12.63 -8.24 2.66
CA THR A 78 -12.98 -7.58 3.93
C THR A 78 -11.77 -6.95 4.61
N GLU A 79 -10.66 -7.69 4.72
CA GLU A 79 -9.42 -7.18 5.33
C GLU A 79 -8.82 -6.03 4.51
N SER A 80 -8.85 -6.14 3.18
CA SER A 80 -8.31 -5.10 2.29
C SER A 80 -9.14 -3.82 2.36
N LEU A 81 -10.47 -3.92 2.42
CA LEU A 81 -11.35 -2.76 2.62
C LEU A 81 -11.18 -2.13 4.00
N ALA A 82 -10.98 -2.92 5.04
CA ALA A 82 -10.67 -2.41 6.38
C ALA A 82 -9.33 -1.65 6.39
N ALA A 83 -8.30 -2.19 5.72
CA ALA A 83 -7.01 -1.52 5.55
C ALA A 83 -7.17 -0.19 4.77
N LEU A 84 -7.95 -0.21 3.68
CA LEU A 84 -8.26 1.00 2.92
C LEU A 84 -8.96 2.06 3.77
N ALA A 85 -9.97 1.67 4.54
CA ALA A 85 -10.71 2.61 5.40
C ALA A 85 -9.78 3.25 6.43
N TRP A 86 -8.89 2.46 7.04
CA TRP A 86 -7.89 2.97 7.98
C TRP A 86 -6.92 3.94 7.30
N LEU A 87 -6.36 3.59 6.13
CA LEU A 87 -5.45 4.46 5.36
C LEU A 87 -6.14 5.77 4.93
N LYS A 88 -7.41 5.72 4.49
CA LYS A 88 -8.20 6.93 4.18
C LYS A 88 -8.37 7.81 5.42
N GLY A 89 -8.57 7.22 6.59
CA GLY A 89 -8.63 7.94 7.87
C GLY A 89 -7.34 8.68 8.23
N LEU A 90 -6.19 8.26 7.70
CA LEU A 90 -4.90 8.95 7.82
C LEU A 90 -4.72 10.10 6.81
N GLY A 91 -5.67 10.33 5.92
CA GLY A 91 -5.58 11.34 4.86
C GLY A 91 -4.68 10.94 3.68
N THR A 92 -4.49 9.66 3.46
CA THR A 92 -3.65 9.12 2.37
C THR A 92 -4.16 9.57 1.00
N ARG A 93 -3.24 10.01 0.14
CA ARG A 93 -3.57 10.55 -1.19
C ARG A 93 -3.63 9.51 -2.28
N GLN A 94 -2.79 8.47 -2.18
CA GLN A 94 -2.66 7.43 -3.19
C GLN A 94 -2.66 6.06 -2.53
N ILE A 95 -3.35 5.12 -3.12
CA ILE A 95 -3.41 3.72 -2.67
C ILE A 95 -2.66 2.83 -3.65
N PHE A 96 -1.85 1.94 -3.09
CA PHE A 96 -1.10 0.93 -3.83
C PHE A 96 -1.43 -0.46 -3.29
N PHE A 97 -1.99 -1.33 -4.12
CA PHE A 97 -2.20 -2.72 -3.80
C PHE A 97 -0.98 -3.55 -4.23
N LYS A 98 -0.26 -4.10 -3.26
CA LYS A 98 0.93 -4.92 -3.48
C LYS A 98 0.59 -6.40 -3.44
N TYR A 99 0.50 -7.01 -4.60
CA TYR A 99 0.37 -8.45 -4.77
C TYR A 99 1.70 -9.09 -5.17
N CYS A 100 1.76 -10.43 -5.24
CA CYS A 100 2.96 -11.17 -5.57
C CYS A 100 3.51 -10.84 -6.96
N SER A 101 4.84 -10.71 -7.07
CA SER A 101 5.53 -10.51 -8.35
C SER A 101 5.44 -11.73 -9.29
N THR A 102 5.14 -12.92 -8.78
CA THR A 102 4.82 -14.09 -9.60
C THR A 102 3.44 -13.99 -10.22
N PHE A 103 2.64 -13.03 -9.78
CA PHE A 103 1.27 -12.80 -10.23
C PHE A 103 0.45 -14.10 -10.17
N ASP A 104 0.48 -14.74 -9.00
CA ASP A 104 -0.25 -16.00 -8.73
C ASP A 104 -1.76 -15.73 -8.75
N SER A 105 -2.26 -15.35 -9.91
CA SER A 105 -3.67 -15.12 -10.15
C SER A 105 -4.26 -16.28 -10.93
N THR A 106 -5.39 -16.75 -10.45
CA THR A 106 -6.22 -17.78 -11.10
C THR A 106 -7.64 -17.26 -11.17
N ASP A 107 -8.52 -17.95 -11.88
CA ASP A 107 -9.95 -17.59 -11.96
C ASP A 107 -10.64 -17.52 -10.60
N ILE A 108 -10.05 -18.16 -9.58
CA ILE A 108 -10.52 -18.14 -8.19
C ILE A 108 -9.56 -17.43 -7.24
N GLY A 109 -8.55 -16.73 -7.75
CA GLY A 109 -7.53 -16.02 -6.95
C GLY A 109 -8.05 -14.69 -6.39
N ASN A 110 -7.34 -14.15 -5.41
CA ASN A 110 -7.77 -12.98 -4.65
C ASN A 110 -7.41 -11.63 -5.30
N ILE A 111 -6.48 -11.59 -6.25
CA ILE A 111 -5.99 -10.33 -6.84
C ILE A 111 -7.13 -9.55 -7.51
N GLY A 112 -7.89 -10.20 -8.39
CA GLY A 112 -9.00 -9.56 -9.10
C GLY A 112 -10.08 -9.05 -8.15
N PRO A 113 -10.70 -9.90 -7.34
CA PRO A 113 -11.76 -9.48 -6.41
C PRO A 113 -11.35 -8.38 -5.43
N VAL A 114 -10.10 -8.39 -4.93
CA VAL A 114 -9.59 -7.33 -4.06
C VAL A 114 -9.39 -6.04 -4.85
N ALA A 115 -8.81 -6.11 -6.06
CA ALA A 115 -8.62 -4.94 -6.91
C ALA A 115 -9.95 -4.27 -7.27
N ASP A 116 -10.97 -5.04 -7.67
CA ASP A 116 -12.31 -4.54 -7.98
C ASP A 116 -12.93 -3.86 -6.75
N ALA A 117 -12.89 -4.51 -5.59
CA ALA A 117 -13.44 -3.93 -4.36
C ALA A 117 -12.73 -2.63 -3.93
N LEU A 118 -11.41 -2.54 -4.12
CA LEU A 118 -10.65 -1.32 -3.84
C LEU A 118 -10.98 -0.21 -4.83
N LEU A 119 -11.12 -0.51 -6.12
CA LEU A 119 -11.53 0.46 -7.14
C LEU A 119 -12.91 1.04 -6.82
N ASP A 120 -13.89 0.18 -6.53
CA ASP A 120 -15.25 0.59 -6.16
C ASP A 120 -15.25 1.50 -4.91
N ALA A 121 -14.50 1.10 -3.87
CA ALA A 121 -14.42 1.86 -2.62
C ALA A 121 -13.65 3.20 -2.74
N LEU A 122 -12.84 3.35 -3.79
CA LEU A 122 -12.11 4.56 -4.13
C LEU A 122 -12.84 5.45 -5.13
N ASP A 123 -13.96 4.99 -5.70
CA ASP A 123 -14.67 5.65 -6.83
C ASP A 123 -13.69 5.95 -7.99
N ALA A 124 -12.87 4.94 -8.33
CA ALA A 124 -11.80 5.07 -9.30
C ALA A 124 -12.14 4.34 -10.60
N ASP A 125 -12.01 5.04 -11.73
CA ASP A 125 -12.36 4.52 -13.05
C ASP A 125 -11.39 3.47 -13.58
N PHE A 126 -10.12 3.48 -13.09
CA PHE A 126 -9.09 2.55 -13.55
C PHE A 126 -7.97 2.38 -12.54
N ALA A 127 -7.23 1.27 -12.66
CA ALA A 127 -5.96 1.05 -12.01
C ALA A 127 -4.94 0.45 -12.97
N ILE A 128 -3.66 0.65 -12.67
CA ILE A 128 -2.56 0.01 -13.42
C ILE A 128 -2.21 -1.31 -12.72
N ALA A 129 -2.31 -2.43 -13.45
CA ALA A 129 -1.81 -3.72 -13.01
C ALA A 129 -0.49 -4.03 -13.69
N CYS A 130 0.61 -4.06 -12.92
CA CYS A 130 1.94 -4.29 -13.45
C CYS A 130 2.75 -5.26 -12.57
N PRO A 131 2.71 -6.57 -12.83
CA PRO A 131 3.52 -7.56 -12.12
C PRO A 131 4.98 -7.62 -12.61
N ALA A 132 5.40 -6.79 -13.56
CA ALA A 132 6.80 -6.71 -13.96
C ALA A 132 7.68 -6.32 -12.77
N PHE A 133 8.83 -7.01 -12.64
CA PHE A 133 9.81 -6.74 -11.60
C PHE A 133 11.21 -6.84 -12.19
N PRO A 134 11.75 -5.74 -12.75
CA PRO A 134 13.03 -5.74 -13.47
C PRO A 134 14.21 -6.24 -12.65
N THR A 135 14.20 -6.03 -11.33
CA THR A 135 15.25 -6.51 -10.42
C THR A 135 15.43 -8.02 -10.47
N THR A 136 14.36 -8.77 -10.75
CA THR A 136 14.40 -10.24 -10.92
C THR A 136 14.33 -10.69 -12.37
N GLY A 137 14.38 -9.74 -13.31
CA GLY A 137 14.29 -10.03 -14.75
C GLY A 137 12.86 -10.27 -15.26
N ARG A 138 11.83 -10.12 -14.40
CA ARG A 138 10.43 -10.28 -14.83
C ARG A 138 9.96 -9.11 -15.67
N THR A 139 9.43 -9.43 -16.85
CA THR A 139 8.91 -8.45 -17.81
C THR A 139 7.48 -8.78 -18.22
N ILE A 140 6.76 -7.78 -18.71
CA ILE A 140 5.43 -7.97 -19.29
C ILE A 140 5.47 -7.51 -20.73
N TYR A 141 4.89 -8.31 -21.61
CA TYR A 141 4.66 -7.96 -22.99
C TYR A 141 3.30 -8.50 -23.46
N LYS A 142 2.44 -7.61 -23.99
CA LYS A 142 1.10 -7.94 -24.49
C LYS A 142 0.23 -8.74 -23.51
N GLY A 143 0.32 -8.42 -22.20
CA GLY A 143 -0.43 -9.11 -21.15
C GLY A 143 0.18 -10.42 -20.64
N TYR A 144 1.33 -10.82 -21.16
CA TYR A 144 2.04 -12.01 -20.67
C TYR A 144 3.21 -11.61 -19.79
N LEU A 145 3.38 -12.36 -18.70
CA LEU A 145 4.51 -12.25 -17.79
C LEU A 145 5.63 -13.21 -18.25
N PHE A 146 6.87 -12.71 -18.31
CA PHE A 146 8.07 -13.46 -18.69
C PHE A 146 9.11 -13.42 -17.57
#